data_99bfb187f4a629bd63b21a311402169b
#
_entry.id   99bfb187f4a629bd63b21a311402169b
#
_cell.length_a   1.000
_cell.length_b   1.000
_cell.length_c   1.000
_cell.angle_alpha   90.00
_cell.angle_beta   90.00
_cell.angle_gamma   90.00
#
_symmetry.space_group_name_H-M   'P 1'
#
loop_
_entity.id
_entity.type
_entity.pdbx_description
1 polymer ?
#
loop_
_entity_poly.entity_id
_entity_poly.type
_entity_poly.pdbx_seq_one_letter_code
_entity_poly.pdbx_strand_id
1 'polypeptide(L)'
;MAIRPLTGGCRASACSNDQAARYGGEEFVVILPGSDEERSMGAAERLRSALQKQRFVFEGARIPLTASFGVAIWPADGREPEALLSSSDRALYAAKQTGRNRVVAASSAPPAAPAPDPR
;
A
#
# COMPACT_ATOMS: atom_id res chain seq x y z
N MET A 1 -3.19 -0.04 4.74
CA MET A 1 -2.40 -0.19 3.51
C MET A 1 -2.55 1.04 2.63
N ALA A 2 -1.45 1.62 2.24
CA ALA A 2 -1.49 2.83 1.42
C ALA A 2 -1.02 2.51 0.02
N ILE A 3 -1.78 2.88 -1.00
CA ILE A 3 -1.50 2.55 -2.37
C ILE A 3 -1.56 3.79 -3.24
N ARG A 4 -0.67 3.87 -4.20
CA ARG A 4 -0.80 4.89 -5.22
C ARG A 4 -1.89 4.49 -6.20
N PRO A 5 -2.58 5.46 -6.69
CA PRO A 5 -3.81 5.20 -7.39
C PRO A 5 -3.66 4.91 -8.85
N LEU A 6 -4.46 4.03 -9.26
CA LEU A 6 -4.96 3.98 -10.61
C LEU A 6 -6.34 3.44 -10.46
N THR A 7 -7.28 4.28 -10.57
CA THR A 7 -8.65 3.94 -10.21
C THR A 7 -9.12 2.62 -10.79
N GLY A 8 -8.90 2.41 -12.07
CA GLY A 8 -9.36 1.18 -12.69
C GLY A 8 -8.56 -0.05 -12.25
N GLY A 9 -7.25 0.08 -12.19
CA GLY A 9 -6.40 -1.05 -11.85
C GLY A 9 -6.57 -1.52 -10.44
N CYS A 10 -6.75 -0.60 -9.53
CA CYS A 10 -6.95 -0.92 -8.13
C CYS A 10 -8.20 -1.79 -7.94
N ARG A 11 -9.29 -1.39 -8.56
CA ARG A 11 -10.54 -2.11 -8.40
C ARG A 11 -10.52 -3.48 -9.04
N ALA A 12 -9.77 -3.66 -10.10
CA ALA A 12 -9.71 -4.93 -10.78
C ALA A 12 -9.08 -6.03 -9.92
N SER A 13 -8.26 -5.66 -8.94
CA SER A 13 -7.56 -6.62 -8.09
C SER A 13 -8.15 -6.74 -6.70
N ALA A 14 -9.17 -5.97 -6.38
CA ALA A 14 -9.78 -5.97 -5.05
C ALA A 14 -11.00 -6.88 -5.02
N CYS A 15 -11.32 -7.38 -3.83
CA CYS A 15 -12.55 -8.13 -3.63
C CYS A 15 -13.74 -7.18 -3.60
N SER A 16 -14.95 -7.72 -3.74
CA SER A 16 -16.16 -6.91 -3.81
C SER A 16 -16.40 -6.05 -2.57
N ASN A 17 -15.91 -6.51 -1.40
CA ASN A 17 -16.08 -5.77 -0.14
C ASN A 17 -14.96 -4.79 0.15
N ASP A 18 -13.95 -4.76 -0.68
CA ASP A 18 -12.80 -3.90 -0.43
C ASP A 18 -13.13 -2.46 -0.79
N GLN A 19 -12.53 -1.54 -0.07
CA GLN A 19 -12.75 -0.12 -0.27
C GLN A 19 -11.42 0.58 -0.47
N ALA A 20 -11.38 1.46 -1.42
CA ALA A 20 -10.20 2.26 -1.70
C ALA A 20 -10.56 3.74 -1.60
N ALA A 21 -9.72 4.50 -0.94
CA ALA A 21 -9.94 5.93 -0.76
C ALA A 21 -8.63 6.68 -0.92
N ARG A 22 -8.70 7.85 -1.50
CA ARG A 22 -7.54 8.73 -1.60
C ARG A 22 -7.24 9.29 -0.22
N TYR A 23 -5.99 9.19 0.20
CA TYR A 23 -5.59 9.60 1.54
C TYR A 23 -4.61 10.76 1.51
N GLY A 24 -4.66 11.61 0.61
CA GLY A 24 -3.73 12.71 0.49
C GLY A 24 -2.97 12.58 -0.80
N GLY A 25 -2.31 13.59 -1.21
CA GLY A 25 -1.52 13.72 -2.41
C GLY A 25 -1.47 12.49 -3.33
N GLU A 26 -0.45 11.70 -3.16
CA GLU A 26 -0.22 10.52 -4.00
C GLU A 26 -0.53 9.22 -3.29
N GLU A 27 -1.13 9.27 -2.12
CA GLU A 27 -1.37 8.07 -1.32
C GLU A 27 -2.84 7.68 -1.31
N PHE A 28 -3.07 6.38 -1.35
CA PHE A 28 -4.40 5.81 -1.27
C PHE A 28 -4.40 4.76 -0.16
N VAL A 29 -5.54 4.61 0.48
CA VAL A 29 -5.73 3.60 1.50
C VAL A 29 -6.73 2.59 0.97
N VAL A 30 -6.42 1.32 1.09
CA VAL A 30 -7.34 0.25 0.73
C VAL A 30 -7.65 -0.54 1.99
N ILE A 31 -8.94 -0.72 2.25
CA ILE A 31 -9.40 -1.49 3.40
C ILE A 31 -9.89 -2.84 2.89
N LEU A 32 -9.37 -3.91 3.49
CA LEU A 32 -9.68 -5.27 3.10
C LEU A 32 -10.38 -5.97 4.26
N PRO A 33 -11.71 -5.84 4.38
CA PRO A 33 -12.42 -6.43 5.52
C PRO A 33 -12.26 -7.95 5.55
N GLY A 34 -12.04 -8.49 6.75
CA GLY A 34 -11.95 -9.94 6.94
C GLY A 34 -10.71 -10.58 6.37
N SER A 35 -9.70 -9.78 6.03
CA SER A 35 -8.48 -10.29 5.40
C SER A 35 -7.36 -10.42 6.43
N ASP A 36 -6.71 -11.57 6.46
CA ASP A 36 -5.55 -11.78 7.32
C ASP A 36 -4.28 -11.25 6.65
N GLU A 37 -3.15 -11.41 7.32
CA GLU A 37 -1.89 -10.87 6.80
C GLU A 37 -1.53 -11.50 5.46
N GLU A 38 -1.65 -12.82 5.35
CA GLU A 38 -1.27 -13.51 4.11
C GLU A 38 -2.11 -13.02 2.93
N ARG A 39 -3.41 -12.91 3.12
CA ARG A 39 -4.31 -12.45 2.05
C ARG A 39 -4.05 -11.00 1.70
N SER A 40 -3.81 -10.16 2.71
CA SER A 40 -3.56 -8.74 2.47
C SER A 40 -2.23 -8.54 1.76
N MET A 41 -1.21 -9.28 2.16
CA MET A 41 0.07 -9.20 1.48
C MET A 41 -0.04 -9.69 0.03
N GLY A 42 -0.81 -10.76 -0.18
CA GLY A 42 -1.04 -11.25 -1.53
C GLY A 42 -1.79 -10.26 -2.40
N ALA A 43 -2.80 -9.61 -1.83
CA ALA A 43 -3.55 -8.59 -2.58
C ALA A 43 -2.65 -7.42 -2.95
N ALA A 44 -1.84 -6.95 -2.00
CA ALA A 44 -0.93 -5.85 -2.27
C ALA A 44 0.11 -6.23 -3.33
N GLU A 45 0.60 -7.45 -3.28
CA GLU A 45 1.58 -7.91 -4.27
C GLU A 45 0.96 -8.00 -5.65
N ARG A 46 -0.29 -8.44 -5.74
CA ARG A 46 -0.98 -8.46 -7.04
C ARG A 46 -1.15 -7.07 -7.61
N LEU A 47 -1.49 -6.10 -6.76
CA LEU A 47 -1.62 -4.72 -7.20
C LEU A 47 -0.27 -4.15 -7.64
N ARG A 48 0.76 -4.42 -6.86
CA ARG A 48 2.11 -3.95 -7.20
C ARG A 48 2.56 -4.51 -8.55
N SER A 49 2.38 -5.81 -8.73
CA SER A 49 2.78 -6.48 -9.96
C SER A 49 1.97 -6.00 -11.16
N ALA A 50 0.66 -5.84 -10.97
CA ALA A 50 -0.21 -5.36 -12.04
C ALA A 50 0.19 -3.95 -12.47
N LEU A 51 0.49 -3.08 -11.52
CA LEU A 51 0.90 -1.72 -11.83
C LEU A 51 2.22 -1.70 -12.58
N GLN A 52 3.17 -2.51 -12.15
CA GLN A 52 4.47 -2.57 -12.78
C GLN A 52 4.39 -3.06 -14.23
N LYS A 53 3.47 -3.97 -14.50
CA LYS A 53 3.29 -4.54 -15.83
C LYS A 53 2.44 -3.66 -16.74
N GLN A 54 1.76 -2.69 -16.20
CA GLN A 54 0.87 -1.84 -16.97
C GLN A 54 1.68 -0.95 -17.90
N ARG A 55 1.18 -0.78 -19.12
CA ARG A 55 1.82 0.13 -20.06
C ARG A 55 1.20 1.50 -19.95
N PHE A 56 2.00 2.46 -19.60
CA PHE A 56 1.59 3.85 -19.58
C PHE A 56 2.38 4.58 -20.65
N VAL A 57 1.66 5.25 -21.56
CA VAL A 57 2.30 5.99 -22.64
C VAL A 57 1.84 7.43 -22.55
N PHE A 58 2.79 8.35 -22.55
CA PHE A 58 2.51 9.77 -22.54
C PHE A 58 3.36 10.43 -23.61
N GLU A 59 2.73 11.12 -24.53
CA GLU A 59 3.41 11.79 -25.64
C GLU A 59 4.34 10.86 -26.41
N GLY A 60 3.88 9.63 -26.63
CA GLY A 60 4.66 8.64 -27.38
C GLY A 60 5.75 7.94 -26.59
N ALA A 61 5.99 8.34 -25.36
CA ALA A 61 7.01 7.73 -24.53
C ALA A 61 6.38 6.81 -23.49
N ARG A 62 6.99 5.64 -23.30
CA ARG A 62 6.54 4.70 -22.28
C ARG A 62 7.03 5.16 -20.91
N ILE A 63 6.12 5.27 -19.97
CA ILE A 63 6.43 5.72 -18.63
C ILE A 63 6.26 4.53 -17.67
N PRO A 64 7.35 4.05 -17.06
CA PRO A 64 7.22 3.00 -16.05
C PRO A 64 6.68 3.57 -14.75
N LEU A 65 5.75 2.86 -14.14
CA LEU A 65 5.20 3.24 -12.85
C LEU A 65 5.29 2.06 -11.90
N THR A 66 5.63 2.36 -10.65
CA THR A 66 5.64 1.37 -9.60
C THR A 66 4.96 1.96 -8.37
N ALA A 67 4.61 1.11 -7.43
CA ALA A 67 4.03 1.54 -6.18
C ALA A 67 4.68 0.79 -5.03
N SER A 68 4.73 1.45 -3.89
CA SER A 68 5.20 0.85 -2.64
C SER A 68 3.98 0.69 -1.73
N PHE A 69 3.97 -0.36 -0.94
CA PHE A 69 2.83 -0.71 -0.13
C PHE A 69 3.25 -0.98 1.30
N GLY A 70 2.49 -0.43 2.24
CA GLY A 70 2.59 -0.81 3.63
C GLY A 70 1.30 -1.48 4.05
N VAL A 71 1.39 -2.61 4.73
CA VAL A 71 0.23 -3.40 5.12
C VAL A 71 0.17 -3.53 6.63
N ALA A 72 -0.96 -3.17 7.22
CA ALA A 72 -1.22 -3.34 8.65
C ALA A 72 -2.47 -4.19 8.84
N ILE A 73 -2.45 -5.03 9.86
CA ILE A 73 -3.49 -6.02 10.12
C ILE A 73 -4.13 -5.74 11.49
N TRP A 74 -5.44 -5.71 11.52
CA TRP A 74 -6.19 -5.61 12.77
C TRP A 74 -6.35 -7.02 13.35
N PRO A 75 -6.25 -7.22 14.63
CA PRO A 75 -5.88 -6.23 15.66
C PRO A 75 -4.39 -6.21 15.99
N ALA A 76 -3.59 -7.05 15.32
CA ALA A 76 -2.18 -7.22 15.69
C ALA A 76 -1.38 -5.93 15.56
N ASP A 77 -1.67 -5.15 14.53
CA ASP A 77 -0.91 -3.93 14.24
C ASP A 77 -1.60 -2.67 14.72
N GLY A 78 -2.75 -2.81 15.37
CA GLY A 78 -3.48 -1.70 15.93
C GLY A 78 -4.94 -2.05 16.06
N ARG A 79 -5.59 -1.52 17.10
CA ARG A 79 -7.00 -1.77 17.33
C ARG A 79 -7.88 -0.60 16.93
N GLU A 80 -7.29 0.59 16.85
CA GLU A 80 -8.00 1.79 16.44
C GLU A 80 -7.58 2.19 15.04
N PRO A 81 -8.43 2.88 14.29
CA PRO A 81 -8.08 3.27 12.93
C PRO A 81 -6.77 4.05 12.83
N GLU A 82 -6.55 4.98 13.76
CA GLU A 82 -5.32 5.77 13.75
C GLU A 82 -4.09 4.89 13.94
N ALA A 83 -4.18 3.90 14.82
CA ALA A 83 -3.08 3.00 15.08
C ALA A 83 -2.78 2.14 13.86
N LEU A 84 -3.81 1.67 13.18
CA LEU A 84 -3.64 0.89 11.96
C LEU A 84 -3.01 1.71 10.85
N LEU A 85 -3.50 2.94 10.66
CA LEU A 85 -2.92 3.83 9.66
C LEU A 85 -1.47 4.14 9.96
N SER A 86 -1.16 4.40 11.22
CA SER A 86 0.21 4.67 11.63
C SER A 86 1.12 3.48 11.36
N SER A 87 0.64 2.27 11.64
CA SER A 87 1.41 1.06 11.38
C SER A 87 1.64 0.84 9.88
N SER A 88 0.62 1.06 9.07
CA SER A 88 0.77 0.93 7.62
C SER A 88 1.70 2.01 7.05
N ASP A 89 1.65 3.22 7.61
CA ASP A 89 2.56 4.29 7.22
C ASP A 89 4.00 3.93 7.52
N ARG A 90 4.24 3.36 8.70
CA ARG A 90 5.58 2.93 9.08
C ARG A 90 6.09 1.86 8.12
N ALA A 91 5.24 0.91 7.76
CA ALA A 91 5.60 -0.13 6.81
C ALA A 91 5.85 0.47 5.43
N LEU A 92 5.02 1.41 5.02
CA LEU A 92 5.20 2.08 3.73
C LEU A 92 6.52 2.85 3.69
N TYR A 93 6.85 3.52 4.78
CA TYR A 93 8.11 4.22 4.88
C TYR A 93 9.28 3.25 4.71
N ALA A 94 9.20 2.09 5.38
CA ALA A 94 10.21 1.07 5.23
C ALA A 94 10.32 0.59 3.79
N ALA A 95 9.20 0.42 3.09
CA ALA A 95 9.22 0.03 1.68
C ALA A 95 9.93 1.07 0.83
N LYS A 96 9.69 2.34 1.10
CA LYS A 96 10.35 3.43 0.35
C LYS A 96 11.83 3.51 0.65
N GLN A 97 12.22 3.24 1.88
CA GLN A 97 13.62 3.31 2.29
C GLN A 97 14.45 2.14 1.79
N THR A 98 13.82 1.01 1.52
CA THR A 98 14.53 -0.21 1.13
C THR A 98 14.50 -0.46 -0.37
N GLY A 99 14.06 0.50 -1.17
CA GLY A 99 14.17 0.38 -2.63
C GLY A 99 12.89 0.63 -3.40
N ARG A 100 11.77 0.88 -2.73
CA ARG A 100 10.47 1.11 -3.36
C ARG A 100 10.00 -0.11 -4.15
N ASN A 101 8.89 -0.01 -4.81
CA ASN A 101 8.33 -1.10 -5.64
C ASN A 101 8.31 -2.42 -4.88
N ARG A 102 7.69 -2.40 -3.71
CA ARG A 102 7.61 -3.59 -2.85
C ARG A 102 6.50 -3.44 -1.83
N VAL A 103 6.17 -4.56 -1.21
CA VAL A 103 5.17 -4.63 -0.15
C VAL A 103 5.88 -4.95 1.15
N VAL A 104 5.61 -4.18 2.19
CA VAL A 104 6.17 -4.42 3.52
C VAL A 104 5.03 -4.53 4.52
N ALA A 105 5.04 -5.56 5.34
CA ALA A 105 4.07 -5.71 6.41
C ALA A 105 4.55 -4.95 7.64
N ALA A 106 3.60 -4.38 8.40
CA ALA A 106 3.95 -3.68 9.63
C ALA A 106 4.68 -4.58 10.61
N SER A 107 4.32 -5.87 10.62
CA SER A 107 4.98 -6.85 11.49
C SER A 107 6.45 -7.05 11.14
N SER A 108 6.84 -6.73 9.92
CA SER A 108 8.23 -6.87 9.46
C SER A 108 8.98 -5.54 9.45
N ALA A 109 8.27 -4.43 9.64
CA ALA A 109 8.90 -3.13 9.61
C ALA A 109 9.63 -2.85 10.91
N PRO A 110 10.70 -2.07 10.88
CA PRO A 110 11.37 -1.70 12.13
C PRO A 110 10.44 -0.87 13.01
N PRO A 111 10.68 -0.85 14.32
CA PRO A 111 9.87 -0.02 15.21
C PRO A 111 9.88 1.43 14.74
N ALA A 112 8.83 2.15 15.10
CA ALA A 112 8.69 3.53 14.69
C ALA A 112 9.91 4.33 15.09
N ALA A 113 10.48 5.03 14.11
CA ALA A 113 11.58 5.92 14.42
C ALA A 113 11.04 7.09 15.22
N PRO A 114 11.84 7.64 16.12
CA PRO A 114 11.39 8.80 16.88
C PRO A 114 11.17 10.02 16.02
N ALA A 115 11.85 10.13 14.92
CA ALA A 115 11.67 11.28 14.05
C ALA A 115 10.44 11.12 13.19
N PRO A 116 9.55 12.11 13.16
CA PRO A 116 8.39 12.04 12.31
C PRO A 116 8.80 12.03 10.86
N ASP A 117 8.04 11.30 10.07
CA ASP A 117 8.25 11.27 8.65
C ASP A 117 7.74 12.58 8.06
N PRO A 118 8.56 13.30 7.33
CA PRO A 118 8.14 14.56 6.76
C PRO A 118 7.17 14.44 5.60
N ARG A 119 6.96 13.29 5.10
CA ARG A 119 6.01 13.06 4.00
C ARG A 119 5.63 14.23 3.16
#